data_2b4840ba97a38a6ad1a99caef2c9b07b
#
_entry.id   2b4840ba97a38a6ad1a99caef2c9b07b
#
_cell.length_a   1.000
_cell.length_b   1.000
_cell.length_c   1.000
_cell.angle_alpha   90.00
_cell.angle_beta   90.00
_cell.angle_gamma   90.00
#
_symmetry.space_group_name_H-M   'P 1'
#
loop_
_entity.id
_entity.type
_entity.pdbx_description
1 polymer ?
#
loop_
_entity_poly.entity_id
_entity_poly.type
_entity_poly.pdbx_seq_one_letter_code
_entity_poly.pdbx_strand_id
1 'polypeptide(L)'
;MRKIKILAPLIIFIVSFLATDLYAQDERGYYDAPYTRYEADQGALSNANIPTMSFSQKDLQSEASEQVCVDLSGKDASVEWKLKKEGDGLVVRYSVPDETSGTLDVYADGKLVGTLKLTSYYSWEYLTTNGNPNNVAVKNDNPKMRFDEVRLKLPAKIPAGGKLKLVRTSGNIHLDFAEMEAVPEAIKAQPTDLVYTGDGSDLQVFIDNKGGGKSIYIPAGTYNINRELYFGVPSTQLRGAGMWYTNLNFTNESAYQGGLRANARDISFYDLYLTTTRNSRSNTYKGINGVFTSRSVVKNIWAEHFECGAWIAQYNIGDIEYSDGLTVTHCRFRNNYADGINFCKGTRNSTVSHCSFRNNGDDDMATWSADGLECQNNTFSYSTAENGWRAAGCSIYGGMSNKAHHLLIKDCVEAGLRVNNSFPGVGFSETGMHEFSNITIIRCGSFNDLFYNMVGAIDLMCVSVAGNKVQNVKFSNIDIIDSKDNAILINKAGGKGFYNMVFENITIDGTGREYPYNNELKKDWFRGFGVLFAQNPAGNGTFCNIVVKNQGGNALVDIDKNSMGSFVWKDVTDCKK
;
A
#
# COMPACT_ATOMS: atom_id res chain seq x y z
N MET A 1 68.95 39.62 -11.90
CA MET A 1 68.43 38.30 -11.45
C MET A 1 67.06 38.46 -10.83
N ARG A 2 65.99 38.22 -11.60
CA ARG A 2 64.59 38.31 -11.14
C ARG A 2 64.12 36.94 -10.71
N LYS A 3 63.62 36.82 -9.47
CA LYS A 3 62.97 35.62 -8.96
C LYS A 3 61.53 35.64 -9.38
N ILE A 4 61.10 34.65 -10.14
CA ILE A 4 59.72 34.38 -10.49
C ILE A 4 59.13 33.49 -9.39
N LYS A 5 58.08 33.95 -8.69
CA LYS A 5 57.25 33.16 -7.80
C LYS A 5 56.16 32.50 -8.64
N ILE A 6 56.15 31.17 -8.61
CA ILE A 6 55.07 30.36 -9.17
C ILE A 6 54.01 30.17 -8.07
N LEU A 7 52.82 30.73 -8.31
CA LEU A 7 51.63 30.40 -7.55
C LEU A 7 50.95 29.17 -8.21
N ALA A 8 50.84 28.08 -7.50
CA ALA A 8 50.04 26.93 -7.90
C ALA A 8 48.59 27.15 -7.46
N PRO A 9 47.62 26.82 -8.27
CA PRO A 9 46.20 27.00 -7.93
C PRO A 9 45.70 25.81 -7.11
N LEU A 10 45.12 26.12 -5.97
CA LEU A 10 44.34 25.22 -5.12
C LEU A 10 42.88 25.30 -5.58
N ILE A 11 42.51 24.51 -6.55
CA ILE A 11 41.11 24.29 -6.92
C ILE A 11 40.93 22.80 -7.24
N ILE A 12 39.84 22.23 -6.78
CA ILE A 12 39.28 20.88 -7.00
C ILE A 12 39.42 19.97 -5.81
N PHE A 13 38.43 20.03 -4.94
CA PHE A 13 37.87 18.88 -4.21
C PHE A 13 36.56 19.28 -3.50
N ILE A 14 35.53 19.67 -4.23
CA ILE A 14 34.14 19.71 -3.73
C ILE A 14 33.21 19.47 -4.93
N VAL A 15 33.14 18.27 -5.46
CA VAL A 15 32.02 17.82 -6.35
C VAL A 15 32.03 16.29 -6.42
N SER A 16 31.98 15.56 -5.33
CA SER A 16 31.83 14.10 -5.43
C SER A 16 30.95 13.48 -4.34
N PHE A 17 30.17 14.30 -3.62
CA PHE A 17 29.26 13.76 -2.59
C PHE A 17 27.77 13.93 -2.88
N LEU A 18 27.38 14.53 -4.01
CA LEU A 18 25.97 14.71 -4.39
C LEU A 18 25.49 13.78 -5.51
N ALA A 19 26.38 12.98 -6.10
CA ALA A 19 26.01 12.09 -7.20
C ALA A 19 25.75 10.62 -6.78
N THR A 20 26.15 10.24 -5.57
CA THR A 20 25.97 8.86 -5.10
C THR A 20 24.61 8.60 -4.45
N ASP A 21 23.96 9.63 -3.92
CA ASP A 21 22.63 9.47 -3.32
C ASP A 21 21.49 9.40 -4.33
N LEU A 22 21.65 9.98 -5.52
CA LEU A 22 20.65 9.93 -6.59
C LEU A 22 20.61 8.57 -7.30
N TYR A 23 21.73 7.86 -7.42
CA TYR A 23 21.77 6.55 -8.06
C TYR A 23 21.32 5.41 -7.14
N ALA A 24 21.49 5.55 -5.82
CA ALA A 24 21.01 4.55 -4.86
C ALA A 24 19.48 4.55 -4.71
N GLN A 25 18.82 5.68 -4.96
CA GLN A 25 17.35 5.78 -4.91
C GLN A 25 16.66 5.14 -6.12
N ASP A 26 17.28 5.13 -7.30
CA ASP A 26 16.71 4.51 -8.50
C ASP A 26 16.79 2.98 -8.50
N GLU A 27 17.69 2.38 -7.72
CA GLU A 27 17.89 0.94 -7.71
C GLU A 27 16.98 0.17 -6.74
N ARG A 28 16.37 0.85 -5.76
CA ARG A 28 15.60 0.22 -4.69
C ARG A 28 14.26 0.88 -4.44
N GLY A 29 13.29 0.55 -5.25
CA GLY A 29 11.89 0.74 -4.93
C GLY A 29 11.43 2.16 -4.67
N TYR A 30 11.76 3.09 -5.53
CA TYR A 30 11.21 4.43 -5.46
C TYR A 30 10.16 4.63 -6.57
N TYR A 31 8.97 5.03 -6.15
CA TYR A 31 7.95 5.57 -7.06
C TYR A 31 8.01 7.10 -6.99
N ASP A 32 8.24 7.77 -8.11
CA ASP A 32 8.16 9.23 -8.20
C ASP A 32 6.68 9.65 -8.09
N ALA A 33 6.21 9.74 -6.85
CA ALA A 33 4.83 10.12 -6.57
C ALA A 33 4.55 11.54 -7.07
N PRO A 34 3.37 11.80 -7.64
CA PRO A 34 3.01 13.13 -8.14
C PRO A 34 2.81 14.16 -7.01
N TYR A 35 2.82 13.73 -5.77
CA TYR A 35 2.63 14.55 -4.58
C TYR A 35 3.90 14.67 -3.75
N THR A 36 3.98 15.71 -2.94
CA THR A 36 5.02 15.89 -1.91
C THR A 36 4.36 15.82 -0.54
N ARG A 37 4.87 14.93 0.33
CA ARG A 37 4.40 14.77 1.71
C ARG A 37 5.08 15.78 2.63
N TYR A 38 4.31 16.25 3.60
CA TYR A 38 4.67 17.13 4.69
C TYR A 38 4.16 16.50 5.98
N GLU A 39 5.05 15.85 6.74
CA GLU A 39 4.72 15.25 8.03
C GLU A 39 4.26 16.35 9.01
N ALA A 40 3.27 16.05 9.85
CA ALA A 40 2.67 17.06 10.72
C ALA A 40 3.63 17.50 11.82
N ASP A 41 4.39 16.59 12.39
CA ASP A 41 5.38 16.85 13.44
C ASP A 41 6.59 17.65 12.94
N GLN A 42 6.83 17.72 11.64
CA GLN A 42 7.87 18.51 10.99
C GLN A 42 7.38 19.92 10.60
N GLY A 43 6.10 20.22 10.80
CA GLY A 43 5.51 21.54 10.56
C GLY A 43 5.75 22.51 11.72
N ALA A 44 5.54 23.82 11.48
CA ALA A 44 5.52 24.82 12.54
C ALA A 44 4.21 24.73 13.32
N LEU A 45 4.29 24.27 14.57
CA LEU A 45 3.14 24.03 15.45
C LEU A 45 2.76 25.28 16.25
N SER A 46 1.44 25.48 16.46
CA SER A 46 0.91 26.46 17.39
C SER A 46 -0.26 25.85 18.15
N ASN A 47 -0.24 25.93 19.48
CA ASN A 47 -1.24 25.36 20.40
C ASN A 47 -1.52 23.86 20.14
N ALA A 48 -0.53 23.13 19.65
CA ALA A 48 -0.58 21.73 19.29
C ALA A 48 0.50 20.95 20.02
N ASN A 49 0.29 19.63 20.20
CA ASN A 49 1.22 18.75 20.90
C ASN A 49 1.63 17.60 20.00
N ILE A 50 2.83 17.06 20.21
CA ILE A 50 3.28 15.82 19.61
C ILE A 50 3.24 14.74 20.70
N PRO A 51 2.29 13.79 20.67
CA PRO A 51 2.30 12.65 21.57
C PRO A 51 3.58 11.84 21.42
N THR A 52 3.99 11.17 22.47
CA THR A 52 5.16 10.28 22.42
C THR A 52 4.97 9.22 21.34
N MET A 53 6.00 9.01 20.51
CA MET A 53 6.05 7.94 19.53
C MET A 53 5.68 6.61 20.19
N SER A 54 4.84 5.82 19.53
CA SER A 54 4.46 4.49 20.01
C SER A 54 4.34 3.50 18.86
N PHE A 55 4.90 2.32 19.08
CA PHE A 55 4.76 1.15 18.20
C PHE A 55 3.67 0.20 18.70
N SER A 56 3.10 0.43 19.88
CA SER A 56 2.03 -0.39 20.43
C SER A 56 0.77 -0.28 19.57
N GLN A 57 0.26 -1.39 19.08
CA GLN A 57 -0.96 -1.43 18.25
C GLN A 57 -2.22 -0.92 18.96
N LYS A 58 -2.17 -0.74 20.29
CA LYS A 58 -3.23 -0.10 21.06
C LYS A 58 -3.21 1.41 20.97
N ASP A 59 -2.05 1.99 20.71
CA ASP A 59 -1.89 3.42 20.62
C ASP A 59 -2.13 3.91 19.19
N LEU A 60 -2.80 5.04 19.05
CA LEU A 60 -3.15 5.64 17.76
C LEU A 60 -1.92 5.82 16.86
N GLN A 61 -0.80 6.24 17.45
CA GLN A 61 0.46 6.53 16.75
C GLN A 61 1.00 5.34 15.97
N SER A 62 0.68 4.10 16.37
CA SER A 62 1.18 2.91 15.67
C SER A 62 0.71 2.78 14.22
N GLU A 63 -0.39 3.43 13.87
CA GLU A 63 -0.92 3.48 12.50
C GLU A 63 -0.52 4.76 11.75
N ALA A 64 0.10 5.73 12.44
CA ALA A 64 0.60 6.96 11.80
C ALA A 64 1.89 6.71 11.01
N SER A 65 2.18 7.57 10.05
CA SER A 65 3.48 7.66 9.39
C SER A 65 4.56 7.89 10.46
N GLU A 66 5.69 7.20 10.35
CA GLU A 66 6.79 7.30 11.32
C GLU A 66 6.38 7.02 12.79
N GLN A 67 5.17 6.50 13.03
CA GLN A 67 4.53 6.27 14.34
C GLN A 67 4.44 7.53 15.20
N VAL A 68 4.26 8.67 14.53
CA VAL A 68 4.09 9.99 15.15
C VAL A 68 2.91 10.71 14.49
N CYS A 69 2.12 11.42 15.29
CA CYS A 69 1.08 12.33 14.79
C CYS A 69 1.01 13.56 15.69
N VAL A 70 0.32 14.60 15.24
CA VAL A 70 0.16 15.85 15.99
C VAL A 70 -1.26 15.96 16.54
N ASP A 71 -1.39 16.15 17.85
CA ASP A 71 -2.66 16.45 18.52
C ASP A 71 -3.01 17.93 18.36
N LEU A 72 -4.09 18.21 17.66
CA LEU A 72 -4.66 19.54 17.43
C LEU A 72 -5.87 19.82 18.33
N SER A 73 -5.98 19.22 19.53
CA SER A 73 -7.11 19.44 20.44
C SER A 73 -7.14 20.85 21.07
N GLY A 74 -6.01 21.57 21.06
CA GLY A 74 -5.90 22.94 21.59
C GLY A 74 -6.77 23.94 20.82
N LYS A 75 -7.14 25.05 21.50
CA LYS A 75 -7.90 26.15 20.86
C LYS A 75 -7.05 26.76 19.74
N ASP A 76 -7.62 26.87 18.52
CA ASP A 76 -6.97 27.43 17.33
C ASP A 76 -5.62 26.72 17.02
N ALA A 77 -5.50 25.44 17.41
CA ALA A 77 -4.32 24.63 17.14
C ALA A 77 -4.06 24.56 15.64
N SER A 78 -2.79 24.64 15.25
CA SER A 78 -2.45 24.68 13.83
C SER A 78 -1.07 24.10 13.52
N VAL A 79 -0.92 23.68 12.26
CA VAL A 79 0.35 23.28 11.66
C VAL A 79 0.55 24.07 10.38
N GLU A 80 1.77 24.61 10.15
CA GLU A 80 2.14 25.35 8.95
C GLU A 80 3.41 24.77 8.32
N TRP A 81 3.40 24.61 7.02
CA TRP A 81 4.56 24.19 6.23
C TRP A 81 4.88 25.19 5.13
N LYS A 82 6.16 25.25 4.76
CA LYS A 82 6.63 25.89 3.54
C LYS A 82 6.72 24.82 2.44
N LEU A 83 6.02 25.04 1.34
CA LEU A 83 5.95 24.05 0.25
C LEU A 83 7.31 23.90 -0.45
N LYS A 84 7.72 22.66 -0.70
CA LYS A 84 8.91 22.30 -1.48
C LYS A 84 8.65 22.40 -2.99
N LYS A 85 7.44 22.04 -3.42
CA LYS A 85 6.95 22.11 -4.81
C LYS A 85 5.60 22.83 -4.83
N GLU A 86 5.23 23.41 -5.97
CA GLU A 86 3.90 24.00 -6.14
C GLU A 86 2.79 22.94 -6.10
N GLY A 87 1.60 23.32 -5.68
CA GLY A 87 0.46 22.41 -5.67
C GLY A 87 -0.88 23.08 -5.39
N ASP A 88 -1.95 22.45 -5.85
CA ASP A 88 -3.34 22.80 -5.62
C ASP A 88 -4.23 21.60 -5.25
N GLY A 89 -3.70 20.38 -5.29
CA GLY A 89 -4.35 19.18 -4.76
C GLY A 89 -3.83 18.89 -3.36
N LEU A 90 -4.68 19.03 -2.37
CA LEU A 90 -4.38 18.76 -0.96
C LEU A 90 -5.03 17.45 -0.53
N VAL A 91 -4.25 16.57 0.06
CA VAL A 91 -4.73 15.41 0.83
C VAL A 91 -4.24 15.55 2.25
N VAL A 92 -5.10 15.28 3.22
CA VAL A 92 -4.76 15.33 4.65
C VAL A 92 -5.13 13.98 5.26
N ARG A 93 -4.16 13.32 5.90
CA ARG A 93 -4.39 12.10 6.68
C ARG A 93 -4.60 12.49 8.14
N TYR A 94 -5.70 12.02 8.71
CA TYR A 94 -6.16 12.45 10.02
C TYR A 94 -6.86 11.32 10.79
N SER A 95 -6.98 11.53 12.11
CA SER A 95 -7.88 10.77 12.96
C SER A 95 -8.72 11.72 13.80
N VAL A 96 -9.99 11.41 13.96
CA VAL A 96 -10.89 11.98 14.97
C VAL A 96 -11.44 10.83 15.81
N PRO A 97 -11.82 11.06 17.09
CA PRO A 97 -12.41 10.00 17.90
C PRO A 97 -13.61 9.34 17.22
N ASP A 98 -13.81 8.05 17.48
CA ASP A 98 -14.93 7.29 16.95
C ASP A 98 -16.28 8.00 17.18
N GLU A 99 -17.17 7.91 16.19
CA GLU A 99 -18.49 8.56 16.16
C GLU A 99 -18.45 10.09 16.28
N THR A 100 -17.33 10.71 15.90
CA THR A 100 -17.17 12.18 15.94
C THR A 100 -16.81 12.78 14.58
N SER A 101 -16.73 14.10 14.57
CA SER A 101 -16.30 14.90 13.44
C SER A 101 -15.46 16.09 13.87
N GLY A 102 -14.79 16.71 12.91
CA GLY A 102 -14.00 17.91 13.13
C GLY A 102 -13.88 18.77 11.88
N THR A 103 -13.28 19.92 12.00
CA THR A 103 -13.03 20.82 10.87
C THR A 103 -11.65 21.45 10.95
N LEU A 104 -10.98 21.54 9.78
CA LEU A 104 -9.73 22.27 9.59
C LEU A 104 -9.92 23.34 8.53
N ASP A 105 -9.64 24.58 8.86
CA ASP A 105 -9.51 25.64 7.88
C ASP A 105 -8.15 25.58 7.19
N VAL A 106 -8.16 25.74 5.86
CA VAL A 106 -6.98 25.67 5.01
C VAL A 106 -6.58 27.08 4.56
N TYR A 107 -5.38 27.48 4.89
CA TYR A 107 -4.82 28.77 4.51
C TYR A 107 -3.66 28.60 3.53
N ALA A 108 -3.67 29.41 2.47
CA ALA A 108 -2.57 29.58 1.52
C ALA A 108 -1.99 31.00 1.69
N ASP A 109 -0.71 31.11 2.07
CA ASP A 109 -0.03 32.38 2.32
C ASP A 109 -0.84 33.34 3.24
N GLY A 110 -1.46 32.78 4.29
CA GLY A 110 -2.26 33.52 5.26
C GLY A 110 -3.71 33.83 4.83
N LYS A 111 -4.12 33.45 3.62
CA LYS A 111 -5.49 33.63 3.12
C LYS A 111 -6.27 32.31 3.25
N LEU A 112 -7.47 32.37 3.83
CA LEU A 112 -8.40 31.22 3.87
C LEU A 112 -8.81 30.85 2.44
N VAL A 113 -8.60 29.58 2.06
CA VAL A 113 -8.88 29.05 0.72
C VAL A 113 -9.83 27.86 0.72
N GLY A 114 -10.16 27.31 1.89
CA GLY A 114 -11.12 26.22 2.03
C GLY A 114 -11.23 25.72 3.46
N THR A 115 -12.17 24.82 3.69
CA THR A 115 -12.37 24.12 4.97
C THR A 115 -12.55 22.64 4.72
N LEU A 116 -11.77 21.82 5.40
CA LEU A 116 -11.89 20.35 5.40
C LEU A 116 -12.89 19.92 6.47
N LYS A 117 -13.82 19.05 6.09
CA LYS A 117 -14.74 18.38 7.02
C LYS A 117 -14.20 16.98 7.28
N LEU A 118 -13.89 16.70 8.53
CA LEU A 118 -13.32 15.43 8.98
C LEU A 118 -14.42 14.61 9.66
N THR A 119 -14.39 13.31 9.48
CA THR A 119 -15.36 12.39 10.07
C THR A 119 -14.70 11.06 10.39
N SER A 120 -15.17 10.38 11.43
CA SER A 120 -14.82 9.00 11.72
C SER A 120 -15.69 7.97 10.98
N TYR A 121 -16.56 8.43 10.08
CA TYR A 121 -17.56 7.57 9.42
C TYR A 121 -16.96 6.36 8.70
N TYR A 122 -15.77 6.51 8.10
CA TYR A 122 -15.08 5.44 7.36
C TYR A 122 -13.97 4.75 8.15
N SER A 123 -13.66 5.22 9.35
CA SER A 123 -12.59 4.70 10.20
C SER A 123 -13.13 3.92 11.41
N TRP A 124 -12.24 3.41 12.27
CA TRP A 124 -12.57 2.65 13.49
C TRP A 124 -13.20 1.28 13.23
N GLU A 125 -12.53 0.47 12.42
CA GLU A 125 -12.89 -0.96 12.27
C GLU A 125 -12.57 -1.75 13.53
N TYR A 126 -13.53 -2.51 14.03
CA TYR A 126 -13.38 -3.35 15.22
C TYR A 126 -13.27 -4.81 14.82
N LEU A 127 -12.06 -5.37 14.92
CA LEU A 127 -11.79 -6.75 14.55
C LEU A 127 -12.23 -7.71 15.67
N THR A 128 -12.86 -8.81 15.29
CA THR A 128 -13.16 -9.87 16.23
C THR A 128 -11.92 -10.73 16.52
N THR A 129 -11.84 -11.26 17.74
CA THR A 129 -10.74 -12.13 18.18
C THR A 129 -10.86 -13.58 17.73
N ASN A 130 -11.84 -13.91 16.86
CA ASN A 130 -12.09 -15.28 16.41
C ASN A 130 -11.42 -15.66 15.09
N GLY A 131 -10.49 -14.83 14.58
CA GLY A 131 -9.76 -15.09 13.35
C GLY A 131 -10.56 -14.87 12.05
N ASN A 132 -11.80 -14.37 12.13
CA ASN A 132 -12.59 -14.04 10.94
C ASN A 132 -12.54 -12.54 10.63
N PRO A 133 -11.78 -12.13 9.61
CA PRO A 133 -11.61 -10.71 9.28
C PRO A 133 -12.88 -10.04 8.74
N ASN A 134 -13.90 -10.81 8.36
CA ASN A 134 -15.18 -10.27 7.90
C ASN A 134 -16.17 -10.00 9.03
N ASN A 135 -15.79 -10.27 10.26
CA ASN A 135 -16.64 -10.17 11.43
C ASN A 135 -16.28 -8.90 12.23
N VAL A 136 -16.52 -7.75 11.65
CA VAL A 136 -16.07 -6.43 12.17
C VAL A 136 -17.18 -5.58 12.80
N ALA A 137 -18.38 -6.14 12.99
CA ALA A 137 -19.53 -5.34 13.40
C ALA A 137 -19.64 -5.12 14.92
N VAL A 138 -18.78 -5.70 15.73
CA VAL A 138 -18.88 -5.63 17.20
C VAL A 138 -17.81 -4.68 17.74
N LYS A 139 -18.23 -3.55 18.30
CA LYS A 139 -17.36 -2.61 18.99
C LYS A 139 -16.67 -3.27 20.19
N ASN A 140 -15.34 -3.25 20.22
CA ASN A 140 -14.50 -3.84 21.26
C ASN A 140 -13.27 -2.93 21.54
N ASP A 141 -12.31 -3.40 22.29
CA ASP A 141 -11.10 -2.69 22.67
C ASP A 141 -9.94 -2.81 21.66
N ASN A 142 -10.19 -3.35 20.47
CA ASN A 142 -9.18 -3.56 19.43
C ASN A 142 -9.53 -2.86 18.09
N PRO A 143 -9.68 -1.52 18.09
CA PRO A 143 -9.95 -0.77 16.87
C PRO A 143 -8.73 -0.73 15.94
N LYS A 144 -9.00 -0.80 14.66
CA LYS A 144 -8.04 -0.62 13.55
C LYS A 144 -8.56 0.44 12.58
N MET A 145 -7.76 0.76 11.55
CA MET A 145 -8.14 1.80 10.58
C MET A 145 -8.57 3.10 11.27
N ARG A 146 -7.76 3.57 12.22
CA ARG A 146 -8.11 4.75 13.02
C ARG A 146 -7.83 6.08 12.31
N PHE A 147 -7.10 6.04 11.21
CA PHE A 147 -6.87 7.17 10.31
C PHE A 147 -7.67 7.01 9.02
N ASP A 148 -8.11 8.15 8.49
CA ASP A 148 -8.71 8.29 7.17
C ASP A 148 -8.08 9.46 6.43
N GLU A 149 -8.42 9.69 5.17
CA GLU A 149 -7.94 10.79 4.36
C GLU A 149 -9.09 11.67 3.88
N VAL A 150 -8.82 12.96 3.81
CA VAL A 150 -9.71 13.94 3.17
C VAL A 150 -8.96 14.69 2.10
N ARG A 151 -9.63 15.01 1.01
CA ARG A 151 -9.04 15.69 -0.15
C ARG A 151 -9.74 17.02 -0.46
N LEU A 152 -8.96 17.98 -0.94
CA LEU A 152 -9.45 19.29 -1.37
C LEU A 152 -8.63 19.79 -2.57
N LYS A 153 -9.29 20.06 -3.68
CA LYS A 153 -8.66 20.83 -4.75
C LYS A 153 -8.79 22.32 -4.45
N LEU A 154 -7.66 22.98 -4.27
CA LEU A 154 -7.62 24.42 -3.98
C LEU A 154 -8.02 25.26 -5.22
N PRO A 155 -8.53 26.48 -5.02
CA PRO A 155 -8.93 27.36 -6.12
C PRO A 155 -7.74 27.87 -6.96
N ALA A 156 -6.52 27.84 -6.41
CA ALA A 156 -5.30 28.21 -7.06
C ALA A 156 -4.11 27.44 -6.48
N LYS A 157 -3.04 27.28 -7.28
CA LYS A 157 -1.81 26.66 -6.81
C LYS A 157 -1.09 27.53 -5.78
N ILE A 158 -0.62 26.91 -4.71
CA ILE A 158 0.36 27.51 -3.81
C ILE A 158 1.74 27.30 -4.46
N PRO A 159 2.54 28.37 -4.68
CA PRO A 159 3.84 28.21 -5.34
C PRO A 159 4.85 27.49 -4.44
N ALA A 160 5.93 26.97 -5.02
CA ALA A 160 7.07 26.51 -4.23
C ALA A 160 7.61 27.67 -3.36
N GLY A 161 7.84 27.38 -2.08
CA GLY A 161 8.18 28.40 -1.07
C GLY A 161 6.99 29.11 -0.43
N GLY A 162 5.78 28.98 -0.97
CA GLY A 162 4.53 29.45 -0.35
C GLY A 162 4.16 28.62 0.89
N LYS A 163 3.21 29.10 1.66
CA LYS A 163 2.82 28.52 2.95
C LYS A 163 1.47 27.84 2.86
N LEU A 164 1.41 26.58 3.30
CA LEU A 164 0.18 25.86 3.61
C LEU A 164 0.02 25.82 5.13
N LYS A 165 -1.13 26.25 5.65
CA LYS A 165 -1.44 26.15 7.06
C LYS A 165 -2.81 25.50 7.27
N LEU A 166 -2.88 24.55 8.19
CA LEU A 166 -4.12 23.94 8.66
C LEU A 166 -4.41 24.43 10.07
N VAL A 167 -5.63 24.93 10.30
CA VAL A 167 -6.08 25.46 11.60
C VAL A 167 -7.31 24.70 12.04
N ARG A 168 -7.26 24.10 13.21
CA ARG A 168 -8.41 23.43 13.82
C ARG A 168 -9.47 24.43 14.21
N THR A 169 -10.70 24.25 13.75
CA THR A 169 -11.86 25.06 14.10
C THR A 169 -12.87 24.31 14.96
N SER A 170 -12.94 22.97 14.84
CA SER A 170 -13.76 22.13 15.71
C SER A 170 -13.25 20.70 15.83
N GLY A 171 -13.71 19.95 16.82
CA GLY A 171 -13.40 18.53 17.05
C GLY A 171 -12.02 18.32 17.70
N ASN A 172 -11.74 17.10 18.14
CA ASN A 172 -10.42 16.64 18.56
C ASN A 172 -9.76 15.93 17.37
N ILE A 173 -8.65 16.44 16.89
CA ILE A 173 -8.04 16.00 15.64
C ILE A 173 -6.60 15.58 15.90
N HIS A 174 -6.25 14.41 15.46
CA HIS A 174 -4.86 13.98 15.30
C HIS A 174 -4.50 14.05 13.82
N LEU A 175 -3.47 14.82 13.51
CA LEU A 175 -2.99 15.03 12.15
C LEU A 175 -1.72 14.23 11.92
N ASP A 176 -1.71 13.40 10.89
CA ASP A 176 -0.57 12.58 10.50
C ASP A 176 0.31 13.36 9.52
N PHE A 177 -0.20 13.65 8.34
CA PHE A 177 0.51 14.44 7.32
C PHE A 177 -0.45 15.17 6.38
N ALA A 178 0.12 16.09 5.60
CA ALA A 178 -0.49 16.66 4.42
C ALA A 178 0.32 16.29 3.17
N GLU A 179 -0.35 16.04 2.07
CA GLU A 179 0.27 15.88 0.74
C GLU A 179 -0.22 16.96 -0.21
N MET A 180 0.70 17.54 -0.97
CA MET A 180 0.40 18.53 -1.99
C MET A 180 0.88 18.07 -3.36
N GLU A 181 0.03 18.22 -4.38
CA GLU A 181 0.40 17.97 -5.77
C GLU A 181 -0.08 19.09 -6.71
N ALA A 182 0.61 19.26 -7.81
CA ALA A 182 0.13 20.08 -8.92
C ALA A 182 -0.88 19.26 -9.72
N VAL A 183 -2.18 19.53 -9.51
CA VAL A 183 -3.25 18.81 -10.21
C VAL A 183 -3.19 19.14 -11.71
N PRO A 184 -3.12 18.14 -12.59
CA PRO A 184 -3.23 18.39 -14.05
C PRO A 184 -4.56 19.03 -14.40
N GLU A 185 -4.65 19.70 -15.53
CA GLU A 185 -5.92 20.21 -16.04
C GLU A 185 -6.91 19.07 -16.31
N ALA A 186 -8.20 19.39 -16.19
CA ALA A 186 -9.25 18.41 -16.49
C ALA A 186 -9.17 17.94 -17.94
N ILE A 187 -9.16 16.63 -18.12
CA ILE A 187 -9.13 15.99 -19.44
C ILE A 187 -10.48 16.26 -20.11
N LYS A 188 -10.44 16.66 -21.36
CA LYS A 188 -11.65 16.89 -22.18
C LYS A 188 -12.06 15.65 -22.97
N ALA A 189 -13.35 15.57 -23.31
CA ALA A 189 -13.84 14.53 -24.19
C ALA A 189 -13.11 14.58 -25.55
N GLN A 190 -12.80 13.41 -26.08
CA GLN A 190 -12.28 13.27 -27.45
C GLN A 190 -13.44 13.32 -28.47
N PRO A 191 -13.21 13.69 -29.73
CA PRO A 191 -14.27 13.72 -30.75
C PRO A 191 -15.01 12.39 -30.95
N THR A 192 -14.37 11.27 -30.61
CA THR A 192 -14.91 9.91 -30.73
C THR A 192 -15.62 9.42 -29.47
N ASP A 193 -15.53 10.16 -28.36
CA ASP A 193 -16.14 9.77 -27.11
C ASP A 193 -17.66 9.95 -27.14
N LEU A 194 -18.38 9.01 -26.54
CA LEU A 194 -19.76 9.20 -26.15
C LEU A 194 -19.82 9.96 -24.83
N VAL A 195 -20.19 11.22 -24.87
CA VAL A 195 -20.29 12.06 -23.68
C VAL A 195 -21.57 11.73 -22.90
N TYR A 196 -21.41 11.31 -21.65
CA TYR A 196 -22.51 11.13 -20.73
C TYR A 196 -22.98 12.48 -20.18
N THR A 197 -24.30 12.72 -20.18
CA THR A 197 -24.89 13.99 -19.75
C THR A 197 -25.93 13.84 -18.63
N GLY A 198 -26.07 12.62 -18.08
CA GLY A 198 -26.99 12.35 -16.96
C GLY A 198 -26.39 12.70 -15.60
N ASP A 199 -27.10 12.35 -14.54
CA ASP A 199 -26.71 12.61 -13.14
C ASP A 199 -26.10 11.40 -12.41
N GLY A 200 -25.92 10.28 -13.11
CA GLY A 200 -25.42 9.01 -12.58
C GLY A 200 -26.50 7.94 -12.44
N SER A 201 -27.74 8.32 -12.20
CA SER A 201 -28.84 7.37 -11.93
C SER A 201 -29.14 6.43 -13.10
N ASP A 202 -28.92 6.88 -14.33
CA ASP A 202 -29.17 6.14 -15.58
C ASP A 202 -27.88 5.67 -16.28
N LEU A 203 -26.71 5.80 -15.63
CA LEU A 203 -25.43 5.53 -16.28
C LEU A 203 -25.32 4.08 -16.80
N GLN A 204 -25.83 3.09 -16.05
CA GLN A 204 -25.85 1.70 -16.55
C GLN A 204 -26.69 1.56 -17.80
N VAL A 205 -27.86 2.21 -17.84
CA VAL A 205 -28.76 2.19 -19.03
C VAL A 205 -28.06 2.84 -20.23
N PHE A 206 -27.31 3.91 -20.00
CA PHE A 206 -26.51 4.55 -21.05
C PHE A 206 -25.40 3.62 -21.57
N ILE A 207 -24.69 2.92 -20.67
CA ILE A 207 -23.65 1.92 -21.01
C ILE A 207 -24.28 0.82 -21.88
N ASP A 208 -25.38 0.24 -21.45
CA ASP A 208 -26.04 -0.89 -22.12
C ASP A 208 -26.59 -0.52 -23.51
N ASN A 209 -27.21 0.65 -23.63
CA ASN A 209 -27.89 1.04 -24.86
C ASN A 209 -26.98 1.72 -25.90
N LYS A 210 -25.94 2.41 -25.48
CA LYS A 210 -25.12 3.27 -26.35
C LYS A 210 -23.62 2.99 -26.24
N GLY A 211 -23.13 2.56 -25.07
CA GLY A 211 -21.73 2.51 -24.73
C GLY A 211 -20.97 1.29 -25.22
N GLY A 212 -21.66 0.22 -25.57
CA GLY A 212 -21.03 -1.05 -25.94
C GLY A 212 -20.04 -0.92 -27.08
N GLY A 213 -18.78 -1.35 -26.84
CA GLY A 213 -17.68 -1.27 -27.81
C GLY A 213 -17.16 0.12 -28.09
N LYS A 214 -17.48 1.11 -27.25
CA LYS A 214 -17.10 2.52 -27.44
C LYS A 214 -16.39 3.09 -26.22
N SER A 215 -15.80 4.26 -26.39
CA SER A 215 -15.26 5.09 -25.31
C SER A 215 -16.37 6.00 -24.77
N ILE A 216 -16.71 5.85 -23.49
CA ILE A 216 -17.69 6.66 -22.77
C ILE A 216 -16.91 7.67 -21.93
N TYR A 217 -17.20 8.95 -22.09
CA TYR A 217 -16.60 10.01 -21.30
C TYR A 217 -17.59 10.59 -20.30
N ILE A 218 -17.18 10.61 -19.01
CA ILE A 218 -17.93 11.22 -17.91
C ILE A 218 -17.29 12.58 -17.60
N PRO A 219 -17.99 13.71 -17.77
CA PRO A 219 -17.47 15.03 -17.45
C PRO A 219 -17.08 15.20 -15.97
N ALA A 220 -16.43 16.30 -15.65
CA ALA A 220 -16.16 16.67 -14.25
C ALA A 220 -17.49 16.82 -13.48
N GLY A 221 -17.54 16.23 -12.29
CA GLY A 221 -18.72 16.22 -11.42
C GLY A 221 -18.72 15.03 -10.46
N THR A 222 -19.72 15.02 -9.57
CA THR A 222 -20.01 13.88 -8.70
C THR A 222 -21.30 13.22 -9.16
N TYR A 223 -21.23 11.93 -9.42
CA TYR A 223 -22.32 11.10 -9.95
C TYR A 223 -22.68 10.05 -8.92
N ASN A 224 -23.92 10.09 -8.40
CA ASN A 224 -24.40 9.11 -7.44
C ASN A 224 -24.92 7.87 -8.18
N ILE A 225 -24.26 6.74 -7.93
CA ILE A 225 -24.53 5.46 -8.61
C ILE A 225 -25.15 4.51 -7.58
N ASN A 226 -26.33 3.98 -7.85
CA ASN A 226 -27.05 3.12 -6.92
C ASN A 226 -26.92 1.62 -7.21
N ARG A 227 -25.93 1.22 -7.99
CA ARG A 227 -25.66 -0.17 -8.36
C ARG A 227 -24.23 -0.37 -8.83
N GLU A 228 -23.78 -1.62 -8.92
CA GLU A 228 -22.55 -1.97 -9.66
C GLU A 228 -22.70 -1.61 -11.14
N LEU A 229 -21.69 -0.99 -11.73
CA LEU A 229 -21.63 -0.74 -13.18
C LEU A 229 -21.00 -1.94 -13.89
N TYR A 230 -21.75 -2.53 -14.78
CA TYR A 230 -21.40 -3.76 -15.48
C TYR A 230 -21.06 -3.50 -16.95
N PHE A 231 -19.92 -4.05 -17.39
CA PHE A 231 -19.40 -3.86 -18.76
C PHE A 231 -19.35 -5.21 -19.48
N GLY A 232 -20.45 -5.56 -20.16
CA GLY A 232 -20.65 -6.86 -20.84
C GLY A 232 -20.37 -6.87 -22.34
N VAL A 233 -19.97 -5.75 -22.94
CA VAL A 233 -19.67 -5.65 -24.38
C VAL A 233 -18.18 -5.42 -24.56
N PRO A 234 -17.49 -6.23 -25.40
CA PRO A 234 -16.06 -6.10 -25.63
C PRO A 234 -15.63 -4.72 -26.10
N SER A 235 -14.40 -4.32 -25.76
CA SER A 235 -13.77 -3.07 -26.16
C SER A 235 -14.48 -1.80 -25.65
N THR A 236 -15.27 -1.91 -24.59
CA THR A 236 -15.91 -0.75 -23.93
C THR A 236 -14.90 -0.09 -22.99
N GLN A 237 -14.84 1.24 -23.04
CA GLN A 237 -13.99 2.05 -22.17
C GLN A 237 -14.83 3.05 -21.38
N LEU A 238 -14.51 3.25 -20.10
CA LEU A 238 -15.07 4.31 -19.27
C LEU A 238 -13.95 5.28 -18.90
N ARG A 239 -14.15 6.57 -19.17
CA ARG A 239 -13.15 7.62 -18.94
C ARG A 239 -13.77 8.80 -18.21
N GLY A 240 -13.02 9.37 -17.27
CA GLY A 240 -13.40 10.62 -16.60
C GLY A 240 -12.56 11.82 -17.06
N ALA A 241 -12.80 12.95 -16.41
CA ALA A 241 -12.02 14.17 -16.57
C ALA A 241 -10.71 14.18 -15.73
N GLY A 242 -10.45 13.11 -14.98
CA GLY A 242 -9.33 12.97 -14.05
C GLY A 242 -9.80 12.59 -12.66
N MET A 243 -8.92 11.92 -11.88
CA MET A 243 -9.25 11.46 -10.52
C MET A 243 -9.54 12.62 -9.54
N TRP A 244 -9.20 13.85 -9.86
CA TRP A 244 -9.54 15.04 -9.09
C TRP A 244 -10.87 15.70 -9.51
N TYR A 245 -11.46 15.27 -10.61
CA TYR A 245 -12.58 15.96 -11.25
C TYR A 245 -13.84 15.12 -11.40
N THR A 246 -13.72 13.83 -11.74
CA THR A 246 -14.89 12.97 -11.96
C THR A 246 -14.99 11.95 -10.84
N ASN A 247 -16.02 12.09 -10.01
CA ASN A 247 -16.31 11.19 -8.90
C ASN A 247 -17.53 10.31 -9.21
N LEU A 248 -17.33 8.99 -9.20
CA LEU A 248 -18.42 8.01 -9.19
C LEU A 248 -18.62 7.54 -7.74
N ASN A 249 -19.68 8.03 -7.10
CA ASN A 249 -20.02 7.75 -5.72
C ASN A 249 -21.09 6.66 -5.64
N PHE A 250 -20.72 5.46 -5.17
CA PHE A 250 -21.64 4.32 -5.07
C PHE A 250 -22.43 4.39 -3.76
N THR A 251 -23.74 4.59 -3.87
CA THR A 251 -24.64 4.89 -2.75
C THR A 251 -25.50 3.71 -2.29
N ASN A 252 -25.52 2.59 -3.01
CA ASN A 252 -26.23 1.39 -2.59
C ASN A 252 -25.30 0.47 -1.80
N GLU A 253 -25.53 0.36 -0.51
CA GLU A 253 -24.69 -0.42 0.41
C GLU A 253 -24.99 -1.93 0.42
N SER A 254 -25.93 -2.39 -0.38
CA SER A 254 -26.24 -3.80 -0.51
C SER A 254 -25.10 -4.58 -1.17
N ALA A 255 -25.00 -5.86 -0.89
CA ALA A 255 -24.01 -6.75 -1.48
C ALA A 255 -24.01 -6.68 -3.02
N TYR A 256 -22.84 -6.63 -3.63
CA TYR A 256 -22.63 -6.57 -5.09
C TYR A 256 -23.23 -5.35 -5.79
N GLN A 257 -23.49 -4.25 -5.08
CA GLN A 257 -24.10 -3.05 -5.65
C GLN A 257 -23.14 -1.86 -5.76
N GLY A 258 -21.84 -2.09 -5.79
CA GLY A 258 -20.86 -1.01 -5.95
C GLY A 258 -19.68 -1.38 -6.82
N GLY A 259 -19.05 -0.35 -7.39
CA GLY A 259 -17.85 -0.46 -8.20
C GLY A 259 -18.08 -0.74 -9.68
N LEU A 260 -16.99 -1.00 -10.38
CA LEU A 260 -16.91 -1.26 -11.82
C LEU A 260 -16.60 -2.73 -12.06
N ARG A 261 -17.44 -3.43 -12.84
CA ARG A 261 -17.23 -4.84 -13.16
C ARG A 261 -16.97 -5.08 -14.63
N ALA A 262 -15.77 -5.51 -14.96
CA ALA A 262 -15.43 -5.99 -16.30
C ALA A 262 -15.98 -7.41 -16.52
N ASN A 263 -16.75 -7.61 -17.59
CA ASN A 263 -17.37 -8.89 -17.91
C ASN A 263 -17.32 -9.21 -19.41
N ALA A 264 -16.32 -8.68 -20.10
CA ALA A 264 -16.06 -8.94 -21.51
C ALA A 264 -14.59 -8.67 -21.83
N ARG A 265 -14.16 -8.99 -23.04
CA ARG A 265 -12.79 -8.73 -23.52
C ARG A 265 -12.52 -7.23 -23.65
N ASP A 266 -11.29 -6.83 -23.31
CA ASP A 266 -10.75 -5.49 -23.60
C ASP A 266 -11.52 -4.34 -22.93
N ILE A 267 -11.99 -4.55 -21.72
CA ILE A 267 -12.62 -3.49 -20.91
C ILE A 267 -11.53 -2.64 -20.25
N SER A 268 -11.69 -1.33 -20.29
CA SER A 268 -10.70 -0.40 -19.69
C SER A 268 -11.36 0.75 -18.94
N PHE A 269 -10.68 1.21 -17.87
CA PHE A 269 -11.13 2.31 -17.02
C PHE A 269 -10.03 3.36 -16.85
N TYR A 270 -10.38 4.65 -16.99
CA TYR A 270 -9.44 5.74 -16.98
C TYR A 270 -9.93 6.98 -16.22
N ASP A 271 -9.04 7.64 -15.49
CA ASP A 271 -9.20 9.03 -15.07
C ASP A 271 -10.43 9.29 -14.18
N LEU A 272 -10.67 8.43 -13.19
CA LEU A 272 -11.84 8.47 -12.31
C LEU A 272 -11.43 8.43 -10.83
N TYR A 273 -12.25 9.06 -9.99
CA TYR A 273 -12.32 8.81 -8.57
C TYR A 273 -13.53 7.95 -8.26
N LEU A 274 -13.31 6.85 -7.55
CA LEU A 274 -14.35 5.91 -7.11
C LEU A 274 -14.44 5.96 -5.59
N THR A 275 -15.63 6.19 -5.07
CA THR A 275 -15.89 6.15 -3.63
C THR A 275 -17.27 5.56 -3.35
N THR A 276 -17.60 5.32 -2.08
CA THR A 276 -18.85 4.71 -1.67
C THR A 276 -19.32 5.26 -0.33
N THR A 277 -20.61 5.14 -0.04
CA THR A 277 -21.18 5.40 1.29
C THR A 277 -21.01 4.24 2.26
N ARG A 278 -20.47 3.11 1.82
CA ARG A 278 -20.21 1.96 2.70
C ARG A 278 -19.03 2.24 3.62
N ASN A 279 -19.14 1.84 4.87
CA ASN A 279 -18.19 2.19 5.93
C ASN A 279 -17.72 0.99 6.77
N SER A 280 -17.73 -0.20 6.20
CA SER A 280 -17.23 -1.40 6.88
C SER A 280 -16.83 -2.50 5.90
N ARG A 281 -16.01 -3.44 6.37
CA ARG A 281 -15.57 -4.60 5.59
C ARG A 281 -16.75 -5.47 5.18
N SER A 282 -16.79 -5.84 3.92
CA SER A 282 -17.70 -6.83 3.36
C SER A 282 -17.07 -7.45 2.11
N ASN A 283 -16.98 -8.77 2.07
CA ASN A 283 -16.37 -9.50 0.95
C ASN A 283 -17.13 -9.42 -0.39
N THR A 284 -18.12 -8.58 -0.48
CA THR A 284 -19.01 -8.45 -1.64
C THR A 284 -19.02 -7.06 -2.29
N TYR A 285 -18.11 -6.17 -1.87
CA TYR A 285 -18.15 -4.76 -2.31
C TYR A 285 -16.77 -4.30 -2.81
N LYS A 286 -16.53 -4.40 -4.11
CA LYS A 286 -15.24 -4.11 -4.76
C LYS A 286 -15.28 -2.80 -5.54
N GLY A 287 -14.20 -2.03 -5.52
CA GLY A 287 -14.07 -0.82 -6.35
C GLY A 287 -13.97 -1.17 -7.83
N ILE A 288 -13.09 -2.10 -8.16
CA ILE A 288 -12.93 -2.66 -9.52
C ILE A 288 -12.91 -4.17 -9.38
N ASN A 289 -13.67 -4.88 -10.24
CA ASN A 289 -13.65 -6.33 -10.25
C ASN A 289 -13.93 -6.91 -11.63
N GLY A 290 -13.76 -8.23 -11.76
CA GLY A 290 -14.12 -8.94 -12.99
C GLY A 290 -12.96 -9.63 -13.67
N VAL A 291 -13.13 -9.89 -14.97
CA VAL A 291 -12.16 -10.54 -15.84
C VAL A 291 -11.65 -9.55 -16.88
N PHE A 292 -10.33 -9.48 -17.00
CA PHE A 292 -9.65 -8.54 -17.89
C PHE A 292 -8.74 -9.31 -18.86
N THR A 293 -8.62 -8.82 -20.07
CA THR A 293 -7.78 -9.41 -21.11
C THR A 293 -6.60 -8.50 -21.50
N SER A 294 -5.73 -8.97 -22.39
CA SER A 294 -4.43 -8.35 -22.68
C SER A 294 -4.47 -6.92 -23.23
N ARG A 295 -5.63 -6.41 -23.65
CA ARG A 295 -5.80 -5.00 -24.05
C ARG A 295 -6.54 -4.17 -23.00
N SER A 296 -6.83 -4.76 -21.85
CA SER A 296 -7.49 -4.05 -20.76
C SER A 296 -6.48 -3.19 -19.99
N VAL A 297 -6.89 -1.97 -19.70
CA VAL A 297 -6.09 -1.00 -18.95
C VAL A 297 -6.94 -0.37 -17.84
N VAL A 298 -6.38 -0.32 -16.63
CA VAL A 298 -6.89 0.47 -15.52
C VAL A 298 -5.83 1.53 -15.22
N LYS A 299 -6.12 2.79 -15.50
CA LYS A 299 -5.13 3.85 -15.39
C LYS A 299 -5.70 5.11 -14.76
N ASN A 300 -4.90 5.71 -13.86
CA ASN A 300 -5.25 6.99 -13.24
C ASN A 300 -6.61 6.92 -12.51
N ILE A 301 -6.82 5.82 -11.78
CA ILE A 301 -8.00 5.62 -10.93
C ILE A 301 -7.61 5.84 -9.47
N TRP A 302 -8.45 6.54 -8.72
CA TRP A 302 -8.37 6.60 -7.27
C TRP A 302 -9.61 5.90 -6.69
N ALA A 303 -9.43 4.77 -6.00
CA ALA A 303 -10.50 4.00 -5.38
C ALA A 303 -10.29 3.92 -3.87
N GLU A 304 -11.29 4.32 -3.09
CA GLU A 304 -11.24 4.29 -1.63
C GLU A 304 -12.58 3.95 -0.99
N HIS A 305 -12.50 3.44 0.26
CA HIS A 305 -13.62 3.03 1.11
C HIS A 305 -14.39 1.79 0.61
N PHE A 306 -13.84 1.06 -0.35
CA PHE A 306 -14.36 -0.26 -0.75
C PHE A 306 -13.85 -1.35 0.19
N GLU A 307 -14.47 -2.53 0.14
CA GLU A 307 -13.87 -3.69 0.80
C GLU A 307 -12.52 -4.01 0.16
N CYS A 308 -12.43 -4.05 -1.17
CA CYS A 308 -11.18 -4.19 -1.90
C CYS A 308 -11.14 -3.12 -3.00
N GLY A 309 -10.02 -2.41 -3.14
CA GLY A 309 -9.86 -1.41 -4.19
C GLY A 309 -9.97 -2.03 -5.58
N ALA A 310 -9.28 -3.15 -5.83
CA ALA A 310 -9.40 -3.93 -7.06
C ALA A 310 -9.27 -5.44 -6.80
N TRP A 311 -10.29 -6.21 -7.22
CA TRP A 311 -10.34 -7.66 -7.10
C TRP A 311 -10.38 -8.30 -8.48
N ILE A 312 -9.25 -8.80 -8.96
CA ILE A 312 -9.08 -9.35 -10.31
C ILE A 312 -9.06 -10.86 -10.22
N ALA A 313 -10.13 -11.50 -10.69
CA ALA A 313 -10.34 -12.93 -10.47
C ALA A 313 -11.01 -13.60 -11.65
N GLN A 314 -11.14 -14.91 -11.58
CA GLN A 314 -11.97 -15.69 -12.49
C GLN A 314 -13.46 -15.52 -12.15
N TYR A 315 -14.29 -15.28 -13.18
CA TYR A 315 -15.75 -15.20 -13.05
C TYR A 315 -16.52 -16.02 -14.09
N ASN A 316 -15.88 -16.91 -14.84
CA ASN A 316 -16.48 -17.75 -15.88
C ASN A 316 -17.33 -16.95 -16.89
N ILE A 317 -16.68 -16.14 -17.71
CA ILE A 317 -17.34 -15.29 -18.69
C ILE A 317 -17.14 -15.85 -20.08
N GLY A 318 -18.12 -16.57 -20.60
CA GLY A 318 -18.03 -17.19 -21.91
C GLY A 318 -16.84 -18.15 -22.01
N ASP A 319 -15.92 -17.88 -22.94
CA ASP A 319 -14.68 -18.59 -23.15
C ASP A 319 -13.48 -18.03 -22.35
N ILE A 320 -13.70 -17.00 -21.52
CA ILE A 320 -12.67 -16.40 -20.68
C ILE A 320 -12.70 -17.07 -19.31
N GLU A 321 -11.68 -17.85 -19.01
CA GLU A 321 -11.59 -18.58 -17.75
C GLU A 321 -10.95 -17.76 -16.64
N TYR A 322 -10.04 -16.83 -16.97
CA TYR A 322 -9.28 -16.00 -16.02
C TYR A 322 -8.79 -14.71 -16.67
N SER A 323 -8.37 -13.77 -15.84
CA SER A 323 -7.74 -12.53 -16.32
C SER A 323 -6.34 -12.80 -16.86
N ASP A 324 -6.02 -12.23 -18.03
CA ASP A 324 -4.75 -12.43 -18.72
C ASP A 324 -4.28 -11.13 -19.40
N GLY A 325 -3.14 -10.59 -18.93
CA GLY A 325 -2.48 -9.44 -19.55
C GLY A 325 -3.08 -8.08 -19.21
N LEU A 326 -3.75 -7.92 -18.04
CA LEU A 326 -4.22 -6.63 -17.55
C LEU A 326 -3.03 -5.70 -17.23
N THR A 327 -3.14 -4.43 -17.58
CA THR A 327 -2.24 -3.37 -17.13
C THR A 327 -2.97 -2.42 -16.16
N VAL A 328 -2.43 -2.30 -14.93
CA VAL A 328 -2.88 -1.34 -13.92
C VAL A 328 -1.75 -0.34 -13.68
N THR A 329 -2.00 0.95 -13.84
CA THR A 329 -0.92 1.93 -13.72
C THR A 329 -1.40 3.32 -13.27
N HIS A 330 -0.55 4.02 -12.52
CA HIS A 330 -0.82 5.37 -11.99
C HIS A 330 -2.10 5.45 -11.16
N CYS A 331 -2.47 4.37 -10.47
CA CYS A 331 -3.68 4.30 -9.64
C CYS A 331 -3.36 4.57 -8.17
N ARG A 332 -4.40 4.93 -7.41
CA ARG A 332 -4.38 5.07 -5.96
C ARG A 332 -5.45 4.18 -5.37
N PHE A 333 -5.04 3.19 -4.59
CA PHE A 333 -5.93 2.30 -3.85
C PHE A 333 -5.69 2.54 -2.37
N ARG A 334 -6.57 3.31 -1.74
CA ARG A 334 -6.36 3.82 -0.40
C ARG A 334 -7.58 3.65 0.48
N ASN A 335 -7.38 3.59 1.79
CA ASN A 335 -8.46 3.58 2.77
C ASN A 335 -9.51 2.48 2.52
N ASN A 336 -9.09 1.30 2.01
CA ASN A 336 -9.97 0.17 1.78
C ASN A 336 -9.96 -0.79 2.97
N TYR A 337 -11.07 -1.49 3.18
CA TYR A 337 -11.27 -2.38 4.33
C TYR A 337 -10.59 -3.74 4.18
N ALA A 338 -10.12 -4.08 2.99
CA ALA A 338 -9.27 -5.23 2.68
C ALA A 338 -8.16 -4.85 1.71
N ASP A 339 -7.92 -5.66 0.66
CA ASP A 339 -6.80 -5.46 -0.25
C ASP A 339 -6.87 -4.12 -1.01
N GLY A 340 -5.70 -3.56 -1.29
CA GLY A 340 -5.58 -2.52 -2.30
C GLY A 340 -5.85 -3.11 -3.68
N ILE A 341 -5.08 -4.12 -4.10
CA ILE A 341 -5.32 -4.93 -5.30
C ILE A 341 -4.97 -6.39 -5.06
N ASN A 342 -5.83 -7.30 -5.54
CA ASN A 342 -5.56 -8.73 -5.50
C ASN A 342 -5.72 -9.36 -6.88
N PHE A 343 -4.64 -9.92 -7.42
CA PHE A 343 -4.65 -10.79 -8.58
C PHE A 343 -4.89 -12.23 -8.11
N CYS A 344 -6.10 -12.73 -8.24
CA CYS A 344 -6.44 -14.04 -7.73
C CYS A 344 -7.05 -14.96 -8.78
N LYS A 345 -7.23 -16.23 -8.40
CA LYS A 345 -7.94 -17.26 -9.18
C LYS A 345 -7.53 -17.30 -10.65
N GLY A 346 -6.25 -17.63 -10.92
CA GLY A 346 -5.74 -17.86 -12.26
C GLY A 346 -5.29 -16.59 -13.01
N THR A 347 -5.39 -15.40 -12.41
CA THR A 347 -4.87 -14.17 -13.04
C THR A 347 -3.40 -14.33 -13.42
N ARG A 348 -3.07 -13.98 -14.67
CA ARG A 348 -1.73 -14.16 -15.23
C ARG A 348 -1.27 -13.02 -16.13
N ASN A 349 0.04 -12.95 -16.35
CA ASN A 349 0.69 -12.01 -17.28
C ASN A 349 0.26 -10.56 -17.07
N SER A 350 -0.21 -10.22 -15.86
CA SER A 350 -0.78 -8.92 -15.53
C SER A 350 0.21 -8.07 -14.73
N THR A 351 0.12 -6.76 -14.89
CA THR A 351 1.08 -5.83 -14.29
C THR A 351 0.39 -4.73 -13.49
N VAL A 352 1.00 -4.40 -12.34
CA VAL A 352 0.71 -3.20 -11.56
C VAL A 352 1.98 -2.36 -11.53
N SER A 353 1.89 -1.08 -11.89
CA SER A 353 3.05 -0.21 -11.85
C SER A 353 2.69 1.25 -11.56
N HIS A 354 3.61 1.98 -10.92
CA HIS A 354 3.43 3.41 -10.61
C HIS A 354 2.12 3.70 -9.85
N CYS A 355 1.78 2.82 -8.90
CA CYS A 355 0.58 2.92 -8.09
C CYS A 355 0.92 3.27 -6.64
N SER A 356 -0.01 3.90 -5.94
CA SER A 356 0.08 4.20 -4.51
C SER A 356 -0.99 3.44 -3.76
N PHE A 357 -0.55 2.59 -2.85
CA PHE A 357 -1.40 1.85 -1.93
C PHE A 357 -1.20 2.42 -0.54
N ARG A 358 -2.28 2.63 0.21
CA ARG A 358 -2.18 3.17 1.55
C ARG A 358 -3.40 2.90 2.40
N ASN A 359 -3.15 2.61 3.69
CA ASN A 359 -4.20 2.47 4.70
C ASN A 359 -5.25 1.40 4.32
N ASN A 360 -4.81 0.30 3.71
CA ASN A 360 -5.67 -0.83 3.37
C ASN A 360 -5.66 -1.88 4.50
N GLY A 361 -6.71 -2.66 4.58
CA GLY A 361 -6.99 -3.57 5.70
C GLY A 361 -6.73 -5.05 5.42
N ASP A 362 -6.08 -5.34 4.33
CA ASP A 362 -5.45 -6.61 3.98
C ASP A 362 -4.21 -6.30 3.14
N ASP A 363 -3.76 -7.16 2.25
CA ASP A 363 -2.56 -6.89 1.46
C ASP A 363 -2.76 -5.68 0.54
N ASP A 364 -1.79 -4.77 0.53
CA ASP A 364 -1.83 -3.65 -0.42
C ASP A 364 -1.76 -4.17 -1.87
N MET A 365 -0.87 -5.15 -2.13
CA MET A 365 -0.71 -5.84 -3.40
C MET A 365 -0.60 -7.35 -3.16
N ALA A 366 -1.44 -8.15 -3.79
CA ALA A 366 -1.39 -9.61 -3.63
C ALA A 366 -1.54 -10.39 -4.93
N THR A 367 -0.93 -11.59 -4.96
CA THR A 367 -1.36 -12.69 -5.82
C THR A 367 -1.86 -13.84 -4.97
N TRP A 368 -3.06 -14.34 -5.26
CA TRP A 368 -3.67 -15.43 -4.51
C TRP A 368 -4.15 -16.54 -5.45
N SER A 369 -3.40 -17.65 -5.50
CA SER A 369 -3.70 -18.83 -6.30
C SER A 369 -4.77 -19.67 -5.59
N ALA A 370 -6.03 -19.25 -5.68
CA ALA A 370 -7.16 -19.85 -5.00
C ALA A 370 -7.99 -20.77 -5.91
N ASP A 371 -8.80 -21.64 -5.27
CA ASP A 371 -9.80 -22.49 -5.92
C ASP A 371 -9.24 -23.38 -7.05
N GLY A 372 -8.01 -23.86 -6.91
CA GLY A 372 -7.34 -24.71 -7.93
C GLY A 372 -6.79 -23.94 -9.12
N LEU A 373 -6.81 -22.62 -9.12
CA LEU A 373 -6.41 -21.77 -10.23
C LEU A 373 -5.10 -21.01 -9.90
N GLU A 374 -4.04 -21.38 -10.61
CA GLU A 374 -2.69 -20.87 -10.40
C GLU A 374 -2.50 -19.46 -10.99
N CYS A 375 -2.12 -18.47 -10.15
CA CYS A 375 -1.68 -17.17 -10.62
C CYS A 375 -0.27 -17.22 -11.15
N GLN A 376 -0.02 -16.68 -12.36
CA GLN A 376 1.25 -16.88 -13.07
C GLN A 376 1.78 -15.58 -13.69
N ASN A 377 3.11 -15.38 -13.63
CA ASN A 377 3.82 -14.32 -14.35
C ASN A 377 3.27 -12.91 -14.10
N ASN A 378 2.65 -12.65 -12.94
CA ASN A 378 2.19 -11.31 -12.59
C ASN A 378 3.34 -10.48 -12.03
N THR A 379 3.29 -9.16 -12.24
CA THR A 379 4.35 -8.25 -11.78
C THR A 379 3.76 -7.05 -11.05
N PHE A 380 4.28 -6.78 -9.84
CA PHE A 380 4.09 -5.53 -9.11
C PHE A 380 5.39 -4.73 -9.16
N SER A 381 5.34 -3.46 -9.58
CA SER A 381 6.57 -2.68 -9.76
C SER A 381 6.39 -1.18 -9.58
N TYR A 382 7.47 -0.49 -9.26
CA TYR A 382 7.53 0.98 -9.17
C TYR A 382 6.34 1.58 -8.40
N SER A 383 6.00 0.99 -7.25
CA SER A 383 4.81 1.34 -6.49
C SER A 383 5.15 1.51 -5.01
N THR A 384 4.29 2.23 -4.28
CA THR A 384 4.39 2.39 -2.83
C THR A 384 3.28 1.63 -2.12
N ALA A 385 3.59 1.05 -0.95
CA ALA A 385 2.65 0.49 0.00
C ALA A 385 2.91 1.09 1.37
N GLU A 386 1.94 1.81 1.93
CA GLU A 386 2.13 2.63 3.12
C GLU A 386 0.99 2.49 4.12
N ASN A 387 1.34 2.46 5.42
CA ASN A 387 0.36 2.51 6.49
C ASN A 387 -0.75 1.45 6.41
N GLY A 388 -0.48 0.29 5.80
CA GLY A 388 -1.40 -0.85 5.84
C GLY A 388 -1.67 -1.22 7.29
N TRP A 389 -2.95 -1.21 7.70
CA TRP A 389 -3.30 -1.45 9.10
C TRP A 389 -3.46 -2.94 9.44
N ARG A 390 -3.33 -3.82 8.44
CA ARG A 390 -3.31 -5.29 8.57
C ARG A 390 -2.62 -5.93 7.36
N ALA A 391 -2.16 -7.20 7.51
CA ALA A 391 -1.52 -8.03 6.51
C ALA A 391 -0.19 -7.45 5.96
N ALA A 392 -0.01 -7.29 4.66
CA ALA A 392 1.30 -6.94 4.12
C ALA A 392 1.26 -5.91 2.99
N GLY A 393 2.38 -5.23 2.79
CA GLY A 393 2.54 -4.33 1.64
C GLY A 393 2.53 -5.06 0.30
N CYS A 394 3.16 -6.25 0.21
CA CYS A 394 3.09 -7.08 -0.98
C CYS A 394 3.18 -8.57 -0.63
N SER A 395 2.26 -9.38 -1.18
CA SER A 395 2.13 -10.80 -0.85
C SER A 395 2.05 -11.71 -2.05
N ILE A 396 2.63 -12.92 -1.92
CA ILE A 396 2.48 -14.01 -2.89
C ILE A 396 1.98 -15.26 -2.15
N TYR A 397 0.80 -15.73 -2.53
CA TYR A 397 0.14 -16.91 -2.00
C TYR A 397 0.04 -18.00 -3.07
N GLY A 398 1.12 -18.78 -3.24
CA GLY A 398 1.22 -19.84 -4.25
C GLY A 398 1.39 -19.34 -5.68
N GLY A 399 1.24 -20.25 -6.64
CA GLY A 399 1.35 -19.95 -8.07
C GLY A 399 2.75 -20.14 -8.65
N MET A 400 3.03 -19.45 -9.76
CA MET A 400 4.26 -19.62 -10.53
C MET A 400 4.80 -18.28 -11.05
N SER A 401 6.09 -18.00 -10.85
CA SER A 401 6.83 -16.89 -11.49
C SER A 401 6.22 -15.49 -11.30
N ASN A 402 5.49 -15.24 -10.18
CA ASN A 402 5.03 -13.91 -9.86
C ASN A 402 6.18 -13.06 -9.31
N LYS A 403 6.21 -11.77 -9.63
CA LYS A 403 7.33 -10.88 -9.32
C LYS A 403 6.88 -9.60 -8.63
N ALA A 404 7.74 -9.10 -7.75
CA ALA A 404 7.62 -7.78 -7.15
C ALA A 404 8.99 -7.09 -7.18
N HIS A 405 9.07 -5.88 -7.74
CA HIS A 405 10.34 -5.17 -7.78
C HIS A 405 10.19 -3.65 -7.78
N HIS A 406 11.24 -2.96 -7.32
CA HIS A 406 11.23 -1.50 -7.21
C HIS A 406 10.01 -1.01 -6.41
N LEU A 407 9.82 -1.56 -5.21
CA LEU A 407 8.74 -1.17 -4.29
C LEU A 407 9.32 -0.41 -3.10
N LEU A 408 8.64 0.65 -2.68
CA LEU A 408 8.82 1.29 -1.39
C LEU A 408 7.67 0.87 -0.47
N ILE A 409 7.98 0.16 0.61
CA ILE A 409 6.99 -0.32 1.57
C ILE A 409 7.33 0.25 2.93
N LYS A 410 6.41 1.00 3.55
CA LYS A 410 6.71 1.63 4.83
C LYS A 410 5.51 1.74 5.76
N ASP A 411 5.81 1.72 7.05
CA ASP A 411 4.85 1.96 8.13
C ASP A 411 3.64 1.00 8.16
N CYS A 412 3.74 -0.15 7.47
CA CYS A 412 2.72 -1.19 7.59
C CYS A 412 2.74 -1.77 9.01
N VAL A 413 1.56 -1.95 9.60
CA VAL A 413 1.43 -2.46 10.98
C VAL A 413 1.99 -3.88 11.08
N GLU A 414 1.80 -4.71 10.06
CA GLU A 414 2.35 -6.07 10.00
C GLU A 414 3.51 -6.18 9.01
N ALA A 415 3.47 -7.08 8.04
CA ALA A 415 4.59 -7.35 7.15
C ALA A 415 4.79 -6.29 6.06
N GLY A 416 6.03 -6.12 5.62
CA GLY A 416 6.31 -5.46 4.35
C GLY A 416 6.11 -6.41 3.17
N LEU A 417 6.77 -7.57 3.19
CA LEU A 417 6.60 -8.64 2.20
C LEU A 417 6.11 -9.92 2.88
N ARG A 418 5.21 -10.65 2.21
CA ARG A 418 4.72 -11.94 2.72
C ARG A 418 4.74 -13.01 1.65
N VAL A 419 5.20 -14.21 2.04
CA VAL A 419 5.10 -15.44 1.24
C VAL A 419 4.48 -16.51 2.12
N ASN A 420 3.30 -17.00 1.73
CA ASN A 420 2.52 -17.85 2.60
C ASN A 420 1.66 -18.83 1.78
N ASN A 421 1.47 -20.04 2.30
CA ASN A 421 0.57 -21.05 1.73
C ASN A 421 -0.66 -21.32 2.62
N SER A 422 -1.03 -20.42 3.53
CA SER A 422 -2.05 -20.67 4.56
C SER A 422 -3.48 -20.71 4.05
N PHE A 423 -3.76 -20.14 2.88
CA PHE A 423 -5.12 -20.11 2.35
C PHE A 423 -5.40 -21.26 1.38
N PRO A 424 -6.65 -21.77 1.33
CA PRO A 424 -7.03 -22.80 0.38
C PRO A 424 -6.78 -22.36 -1.05
N GLY A 425 -5.98 -23.14 -1.80
CA GLY A 425 -5.63 -22.77 -3.16
C GLY A 425 -4.61 -23.71 -3.77
N VAL A 426 -3.97 -23.27 -4.85
CA VAL A 426 -2.83 -23.94 -5.47
C VAL A 426 -1.56 -23.54 -4.72
N GLY A 427 -0.75 -24.50 -4.34
CA GLY A 427 0.55 -24.26 -3.71
C GLY A 427 1.55 -23.59 -4.64
N PHE A 428 2.78 -23.48 -4.17
CA PHE A 428 3.91 -22.98 -4.97
C PHE A 428 4.31 -24.02 -6.02
N SER A 429 4.40 -23.61 -7.28
CA SER A 429 4.72 -24.50 -8.41
C SER A 429 6.10 -25.15 -8.27
N GLU A 430 6.25 -26.36 -8.83
CA GLU A 430 7.55 -27.05 -8.94
C GLU A 430 8.51 -26.33 -9.91
N THR A 431 7.98 -25.52 -10.81
CA THR A 431 8.73 -24.80 -11.83
C THR A 431 8.53 -23.30 -11.73
N GLY A 432 9.45 -22.54 -12.29
CA GLY A 432 9.45 -21.08 -12.20
C GLY A 432 10.00 -20.58 -10.87
N MET A 433 10.29 -19.30 -10.79
CA MET A 433 10.83 -18.64 -9.61
C MET A 433 9.99 -17.41 -9.32
N HIS A 434 9.50 -17.28 -8.09
CA HIS A 434 8.97 -16.02 -7.59
C HIS A 434 10.14 -15.09 -7.22
N GLU A 435 10.04 -13.82 -7.55
CA GLU A 435 11.13 -12.87 -7.34
C GLU A 435 10.65 -11.61 -6.62
N PHE A 436 11.35 -11.24 -5.55
CA PHE A 436 11.27 -9.95 -4.89
C PHE A 436 12.63 -9.27 -5.02
N SER A 437 12.69 -8.11 -5.69
CA SER A 437 13.99 -7.48 -5.94
C SER A 437 13.94 -5.95 -5.94
N ASN A 438 15.05 -5.33 -5.54
CA ASN A 438 15.16 -3.88 -5.51
C ASN A 438 14.04 -3.23 -4.69
N ILE A 439 13.90 -3.61 -3.41
CA ILE A 439 12.80 -3.19 -2.53
C ILE A 439 13.37 -2.54 -1.28
N THR A 440 12.75 -1.46 -0.84
CA THR A 440 13.02 -0.87 0.47
C THR A 440 11.81 -1.07 1.39
N ILE A 441 12.06 -1.64 2.58
CA ILE A 441 11.04 -1.89 3.62
C ILE A 441 11.42 -1.08 4.86
N ILE A 442 10.53 -0.21 5.33
CA ILE A 442 10.82 0.68 6.46
C ILE A 442 9.73 0.52 7.52
N ARG A 443 10.12 0.26 8.78
CA ARG A 443 9.23 0.18 9.95
C ARG A 443 8.03 -0.74 9.75
N CYS A 444 8.29 -1.93 9.20
CA CYS A 444 7.32 -3.02 9.07
C CYS A 444 7.75 -4.21 9.96
N GLY A 445 6.85 -5.21 10.09
CA GLY A 445 7.11 -6.42 10.86
C GLY A 445 6.79 -6.23 12.35
N SER A 446 5.82 -6.93 12.88
CA SER A 446 5.36 -6.78 14.25
C SER A 446 4.61 -8.04 14.70
N PHE A 447 3.35 -7.89 15.03
CA PHE A 447 2.49 -8.92 15.55
C PHE A 447 1.12 -8.86 14.88
N ASN A 448 0.62 -10.01 14.45
CA ASN A 448 -0.75 -10.12 13.99
C ASN A 448 -1.64 -10.49 15.18
N ASP A 449 -2.43 -9.56 15.64
CA ASP A 449 -3.31 -9.73 16.80
C ASP A 449 -4.60 -10.51 16.49
N LEU A 450 -4.99 -10.63 15.22
CA LEU A 450 -6.12 -11.44 14.78
C LEU A 450 -5.80 -12.94 14.83
N PHE A 451 -4.63 -13.35 14.35
CA PHE A 451 -4.17 -14.75 14.35
C PHE A 451 -3.18 -15.07 15.47
N TYR A 452 -2.84 -14.08 16.26
CA TYR A 452 -1.98 -14.17 17.43
C TYR A 452 -0.59 -14.78 17.12
N ASN A 453 0.11 -14.23 16.15
CA ASN A 453 1.44 -14.69 15.75
C ASN A 453 2.40 -13.55 15.41
N MET A 454 3.70 -13.83 15.58
CA MET A 454 4.76 -12.92 15.13
C MET A 454 4.78 -12.79 13.62
N VAL A 455 5.16 -11.61 13.14
CA VAL A 455 5.28 -11.28 11.73
C VAL A 455 6.61 -10.56 11.49
N GLY A 456 7.41 -11.04 10.55
CA GLY A 456 8.63 -10.34 10.13
C GLY A 456 8.36 -9.20 9.14
N ALA A 457 9.32 -8.30 8.96
CA ALA A 457 9.24 -7.33 7.86
C ALA A 457 9.24 -8.05 6.49
N ILE A 458 10.01 -9.14 6.37
CA ILE A 458 9.78 -10.21 5.38
C ILE A 458 9.27 -11.42 6.16
N ASP A 459 8.02 -11.81 5.89
CA ASP A 459 7.30 -12.85 6.61
C ASP A 459 7.07 -14.07 5.70
N LEU A 460 7.69 -15.19 6.07
CA LEU A 460 7.54 -16.47 5.36
C LEU A 460 6.84 -17.47 6.27
N MET A 461 5.69 -17.98 5.83
CA MET A 461 4.92 -18.96 6.59
C MET A 461 4.60 -20.19 5.75
N CYS A 462 4.86 -21.38 6.29
CA CYS A 462 4.51 -22.65 5.67
C CYS A 462 3.61 -23.47 6.59
N VAL A 463 2.32 -23.52 6.28
CA VAL A 463 1.32 -24.30 7.03
C VAL A 463 0.98 -25.62 6.30
N SER A 464 0.29 -26.53 7.00
CA SER A 464 -0.07 -27.86 6.48
C SER A 464 -1.30 -27.86 5.55
N VAL A 465 -1.33 -26.90 4.60
CA VAL A 465 -2.40 -26.78 3.59
C VAL A 465 -1.76 -26.63 2.19
N ALA A 466 -2.53 -26.57 1.14
CA ALA A 466 -2.14 -26.19 -0.23
C ALA A 466 -0.70 -26.58 -0.63
N GLY A 467 -0.48 -27.84 -1.00
CA GLY A 467 0.85 -28.37 -1.38
C GLY A 467 1.82 -28.57 -0.21
N ASN A 468 1.52 -28.00 0.97
CA ASN A 468 2.21 -28.20 2.23
C ASN A 468 3.70 -27.78 2.24
N LYS A 469 4.14 -26.97 1.26
CA LYS A 469 5.49 -26.42 1.16
C LYS A 469 5.46 -25.04 0.48
N VAL A 470 6.47 -24.24 0.78
CA VAL A 470 6.80 -22.99 0.07
C VAL A 470 8.09 -23.24 -0.70
N GLN A 471 8.14 -22.89 -1.98
CA GLN A 471 9.32 -23.17 -2.78
C GLN A 471 9.53 -22.19 -3.93
N ASN A 472 10.78 -22.19 -4.46
CA ASN A 472 11.16 -21.39 -5.62
C ASN A 472 10.90 -19.89 -5.41
N VAL A 473 11.48 -19.31 -4.35
CA VAL A 473 11.36 -17.88 -4.06
C VAL A 473 12.73 -17.24 -3.87
N LYS A 474 12.95 -16.14 -4.55
CA LYS A 474 14.18 -15.33 -4.47
C LYS A 474 13.88 -13.93 -3.95
N PHE A 475 14.67 -13.50 -2.96
CA PHE A 475 14.74 -12.14 -2.44
C PHE A 475 16.13 -11.58 -2.75
N SER A 476 16.22 -10.43 -3.45
CA SER A 476 17.51 -9.85 -3.82
C SER A 476 17.51 -8.32 -3.83
N ASN A 477 18.62 -7.73 -3.42
CA ASN A 477 18.79 -6.28 -3.37
C ASN A 477 17.69 -5.59 -2.54
N ILE A 478 17.56 -5.96 -1.27
CA ILE A 478 16.53 -5.45 -0.37
C ILE A 478 17.17 -4.72 0.81
N ASP A 479 16.65 -3.54 1.13
CA ASP A 479 16.94 -2.84 2.37
C ASP A 479 15.76 -2.96 3.34
N ILE A 480 16.02 -3.42 4.56
CA ILE A 480 15.05 -3.47 5.65
C ILE A 480 15.54 -2.49 6.72
N ILE A 481 14.77 -1.44 6.97
CA ILE A 481 15.17 -0.35 7.84
C ILE A 481 14.21 -0.26 9.02
N ASP A 482 14.75 -0.20 10.24
CA ASP A 482 13.99 0.00 11.47
C ASP A 482 12.81 -0.98 11.64
N SER A 483 13.01 -2.27 11.37
CA SER A 483 11.97 -3.28 11.59
C SER A 483 11.44 -3.20 13.03
N LYS A 484 10.11 -3.24 13.19
CA LYS A 484 9.48 -3.13 14.51
C LYS A 484 9.86 -4.31 15.42
N ASP A 485 9.95 -5.51 14.87
CA ASP A 485 10.44 -6.73 15.55
C ASP A 485 11.51 -7.39 14.67
N ASN A 486 11.29 -8.61 14.20
CA ASN A 486 12.25 -9.34 13.38
C ASN A 486 12.24 -8.85 11.92
N ALA A 487 13.40 -8.71 11.29
CA ALA A 487 13.47 -8.27 9.92
C ALA A 487 13.03 -9.39 8.95
N ILE A 488 13.59 -10.60 9.09
CA ILE A 488 13.19 -11.77 8.30
C ILE A 488 12.72 -12.87 9.24
N LEU A 489 11.49 -13.31 9.09
CA LEU A 489 10.92 -14.44 9.85
C LEU A 489 10.61 -15.61 8.91
N ILE A 490 11.20 -16.77 9.17
CA ILE A 490 10.95 -18.02 8.46
C ILE A 490 10.25 -18.99 9.41
N ASN A 491 8.93 -19.14 9.26
CA ASN A 491 8.08 -19.87 10.20
C ASN A 491 7.46 -21.10 9.56
N LYS A 492 7.90 -22.29 9.98
CA LYS A 492 7.28 -23.57 9.59
C LYS A 492 6.07 -23.88 10.46
N ALA A 493 4.98 -23.19 10.29
CA ALA A 493 3.76 -23.36 11.07
C ALA A 493 3.00 -24.67 10.73
N GLY A 494 3.62 -25.82 10.95
CA GLY A 494 3.06 -27.16 10.69
C GLY A 494 3.19 -27.68 9.26
N GLY A 495 3.72 -26.89 8.32
CA GLY A 495 3.96 -27.31 6.94
C GLY A 495 5.17 -28.23 6.77
N LYS A 496 5.49 -28.65 5.54
CA LYS A 496 6.68 -29.43 5.20
C LYS A 496 7.97 -28.61 5.20
N GLY A 497 7.87 -27.32 4.92
CA GLY A 497 9.00 -26.39 4.94
C GLY A 497 9.20 -25.58 3.68
N PHE A 498 10.43 -25.08 3.52
CA PHE A 498 10.82 -24.12 2.49
C PHE A 498 11.92 -24.74 1.62
N TYR A 499 11.75 -24.71 0.29
CA TYR A 499 12.67 -25.36 -0.64
C TYR A 499 13.10 -24.40 -1.76
N ASN A 500 14.37 -24.49 -2.15
CA ASN A 500 14.94 -23.63 -3.19
C ASN A 500 14.70 -22.12 -2.92
N MET A 501 15.02 -21.71 -1.67
CA MET A 501 14.91 -20.32 -1.24
C MET A 501 16.23 -19.59 -1.47
N VAL A 502 16.19 -18.37 -1.98
CA VAL A 502 17.39 -17.55 -2.21
C VAL A 502 17.23 -16.18 -1.57
N PHE A 503 18.18 -15.81 -0.70
CA PHE A 503 18.28 -14.49 -0.09
C PHE A 503 19.64 -13.89 -0.47
N GLU A 504 19.65 -12.74 -1.15
CA GLU A 504 20.86 -12.23 -1.79
C GLU A 504 20.94 -10.70 -1.69
N ASN A 505 22.07 -10.18 -1.23
CA ASN A 505 22.32 -8.74 -1.13
C ASN A 505 21.24 -8.00 -0.29
N ILE A 506 21.01 -8.43 0.94
CA ILE A 506 20.02 -7.83 1.83
C ILE A 506 20.74 -7.08 2.94
N THR A 507 20.40 -5.80 3.11
CA THR A 507 20.85 -4.99 4.23
C THR A 507 19.72 -4.83 5.24
N ILE A 508 19.97 -5.18 6.50
CA ILE A 508 19.06 -4.98 7.62
C ILE A 508 19.70 -3.93 8.51
N ASP A 509 19.05 -2.78 8.68
CA ASP A 509 19.56 -1.66 9.48
C ASP A 509 18.50 -1.23 10.51
N GLY A 510 18.65 -1.70 11.73
CA GLY A 510 17.68 -1.52 12.81
C GLY A 510 16.61 -2.62 12.88
N THR A 511 16.49 -3.22 14.06
CA THR A 511 15.44 -4.21 14.40
C THR A 511 14.97 -3.99 15.83
N GLY A 512 13.83 -4.60 16.20
CA GLY A 512 13.33 -4.59 17.57
C GLY A 512 12.88 -3.23 18.07
N ARG A 513 12.38 -2.37 17.19
CA ARG A 513 11.86 -1.04 17.55
C ARG A 513 10.63 -1.11 18.43
N GLU A 514 9.87 -2.16 18.33
CA GLU A 514 8.65 -2.37 19.11
C GLU A 514 8.91 -2.96 20.50
N TYR A 515 10.14 -3.37 20.78
CA TYR A 515 10.51 -3.96 22.07
C TYR A 515 10.88 -2.89 23.12
N PRO A 516 10.40 -2.99 24.37
CA PRO A 516 9.43 -3.96 24.87
C PRO A 516 8.00 -3.59 24.47
N TYR A 517 7.46 -4.28 23.51
CA TYR A 517 6.06 -4.17 23.15
C TYR A 517 5.20 -4.47 24.38
N ASN A 518 4.10 -3.82 24.51
CA ASN A 518 3.30 -3.73 25.72
C ASN A 518 3.20 -5.03 26.57
N ASN A 519 2.82 -4.88 27.85
CA ASN A 519 2.76 -5.98 28.82
C ASN A 519 1.72 -7.08 28.52
N GLU A 520 0.91 -6.93 27.49
CA GLU A 520 -0.22 -7.82 27.17
C GLU A 520 0.18 -8.91 26.19
N LEU A 521 1.15 -8.65 25.35
CA LEU A 521 1.78 -9.67 24.52
C LEU A 521 2.99 -10.23 25.26
N LYS A 522 3.25 -11.51 25.09
CA LYS A 522 4.41 -12.17 25.71
C LYS A 522 5.67 -11.48 25.25
N LYS A 523 6.36 -10.76 26.15
CA LYS A 523 7.59 -10.00 25.86
C LYS A 523 8.69 -10.81 25.18
N ASP A 524 8.76 -12.10 25.47
CA ASP A 524 9.71 -13.04 24.91
C ASP A 524 9.46 -13.40 23.44
N TRP A 525 8.36 -12.96 22.85
CA TRP A 525 8.08 -13.12 21.43
C TRP A 525 8.73 -12.02 20.57
N PHE A 526 8.90 -10.83 21.13
CA PHE A 526 9.53 -9.69 20.45
C PHE A 526 11.04 -9.73 20.68
N ARG A 527 11.79 -10.19 19.69
CA ARG A 527 13.20 -10.49 19.79
C ARG A 527 14.12 -9.54 19.05
N GLY A 528 13.67 -8.97 17.94
CA GLY A 528 14.47 -8.07 17.11
C GLY A 528 15.62 -8.77 16.37
N PHE A 529 15.42 -10.01 15.91
CA PHE A 529 16.40 -10.70 15.07
C PHE A 529 16.50 -10.03 13.68
N GLY A 530 17.70 -10.01 13.13
CA GLY A 530 17.87 -9.79 11.70
C GLY A 530 17.23 -10.94 10.90
N VAL A 531 17.53 -12.20 11.27
CA VAL A 531 16.89 -13.41 10.67
C VAL A 531 16.53 -14.39 11.78
N LEU A 532 15.26 -14.75 11.86
CA LEU A 532 14.72 -15.73 12.81
C LEU A 532 14.12 -16.94 12.09
N PHE A 533 14.56 -18.14 12.47
CA PHE A 533 13.96 -19.40 12.05
C PHE A 533 13.08 -19.95 13.17
N ALA A 534 11.77 -19.92 12.98
CA ALA A 534 10.80 -20.39 13.95
C ALA A 534 10.29 -21.80 13.63
N GLN A 535 10.13 -22.62 14.68
CA GLN A 535 9.60 -23.99 14.60
C GLN A 535 10.43 -24.95 13.74
N ASN A 536 11.76 -24.81 13.78
CA ASN A 536 12.71 -25.67 13.04
C ASN A 536 12.33 -25.87 11.57
N PRO A 537 12.39 -24.85 10.75
CA PRO A 537 11.99 -24.95 9.35
C PRO A 537 12.80 -26.00 8.63
N ALA A 538 12.10 -26.94 7.98
CA ALA A 538 12.71 -27.90 7.07
C ALA A 538 12.88 -27.28 5.69
N GLY A 539 13.70 -27.92 4.85
CA GLY A 539 13.92 -27.49 3.47
C GLY A 539 15.35 -27.04 3.21
N ASN A 540 15.53 -26.22 2.19
CA ASN A 540 16.83 -25.72 1.79
C ASN A 540 16.73 -24.29 1.24
N GLY A 541 17.82 -23.57 1.36
CA GLY A 541 17.94 -22.23 0.82
C GLY A 541 19.36 -21.68 1.04
N THR A 542 19.64 -20.56 0.42
CA THR A 542 20.93 -19.91 0.50
C THR A 542 20.76 -18.46 0.95
N PHE A 543 21.52 -18.07 1.95
CA PHE A 543 21.72 -16.69 2.35
C PHE A 543 23.09 -16.22 1.88
N CYS A 544 23.11 -15.12 1.12
CA CYS A 544 24.30 -14.65 0.45
C CYS A 544 24.41 -13.13 0.56
N ASN A 545 25.49 -12.63 1.14
CA ASN A 545 25.69 -11.20 1.37
C ASN A 545 24.53 -10.54 2.15
N ILE A 546 24.28 -11.05 3.34
CA ILE A 546 23.30 -10.47 4.28
C ILE A 546 24.07 -9.68 5.33
N VAL A 547 23.75 -8.40 5.47
CA VAL A 547 24.36 -7.49 6.43
C VAL A 547 23.33 -7.07 7.45
N VAL A 548 23.61 -7.28 8.73
CA VAL A 548 22.77 -6.83 9.86
C VAL A 548 23.51 -5.76 10.64
N LYS A 549 22.86 -4.63 10.88
CA LYS A 549 23.38 -3.49 11.65
C LYS A 549 22.33 -2.99 12.63
N ASN A 550 22.78 -2.29 13.66
CA ASN A 550 21.92 -1.56 14.59
C ASN A 550 20.76 -2.40 15.15
N GLN A 551 21.04 -3.68 15.40
CA GLN A 551 20.09 -4.58 16.02
C GLN A 551 19.63 -4.02 17.37
N GLY A 552 18.33 -4.03 17.59
CA GLY A 552 17.70 -3.67 18.85
C GLY A 552 16.97 -4.86 19.47
N GLY A 553 16.04 -4.55 20.36
CA GLY A 553 15.19 -5.55 20.99
C GLY A 553 15.92 -6.41 22.00
N ASN A 554 15.46 -7.65 22.16
CA ASN A 554 15.90 -8.62 23.15
C ASN A 554 16.70 -9.79 22.53
N ALA A 555 17.08 -9.67 21.27
CA ALA A 555 17.83 -10.72 20.61
C ALA A 555 19.27 -10.77 21.14
N LEU A 556 19.73 -11.97 21.50
CA LEU A 556 21.11 -12.22 21.91
C LEU A 556 22.04 -12.36 20.71
N VAL A 557 21.49 -12.66 19.56
CA VAL A 557 22.19 -12.82 18.28
C VAL A 557 21.38 -12.19 17.15
N ASP A 558 22.05 -11.62 16.17
CA ASP A 558 21.44 -10.99 15.01
C ASP A 558 20.85 -12.00 14.02
N ILE A 559 21.39 -13.21 14.00
CA ILE A 559 20.95 -14.30 13.12
C ILE A 559 20.87 -15.60 13.91
N ASP A 560 19.73 -16.26 13.88
CA ASP A 560 19.53 -17.56 14.53
C ASP A 560 20.05 -18.72 13.68
N LYS A 561 21.37 -18.86 13.62
CA LYS A 561 22.02 -19.94 12.86
C LYS A 561 21.79 -21.34 13.43
N ASN A 562 21.41 -21.46 14.70
CA ASN A 562 21.19 -22.76 15.35
C ASN A 562 19.90 -23.45 14.88
N SER A 563 18.93 -22.69 14.42
CA SER A 563 17.62 -23.19 13.97
C SER A 563 17.48 -23.23 12.45
N MET A 564 18.51 -22.92 11.69
CA MET A 564 18.40 -22.76 10.23
C MET A 564 18.33 -24.09 9.44
N GLY A 565 18.54 -25.23 10.07
CA GLY A 565 18.43 -26.54 9.41
C GLY A 565 19.38 -26.72 8.24
N SER A 566 18.85 -27.06 7.06
CA SER A 566 19.64 -27.25 5.83
C SER A 566 19.79 -25.96 4.99
N PHE A 567 19.49 -24.80 5.53
CA PHE A 567 19.84 -23.54 4.87
C PHE A 567 21.35 -23.30 4.96
N VAL A 568 21.91 -22.71 3.91
CA VAL A 568 23.36 -22.46 3.79
C VAL A 568 23.61 -20.96 3.82
N TRP A 569 24.52 -20.56 4.72
CA TRP A 569 25.01 -19.17 4.79
C TRP A 569 26.34 -19.07 4.05
N LYS A 570 26.43 -18.20 3.05
CA LYS A 570 27.63 -17.99 2.25
C LYS A 570 28.21 -16.61 2.47
N ASP A 571 29.52 -16.51 2.55
CA ASP A 571 30.21 -15.24 2.53
C ASP A 571 30.21 -14.61 1.12
N VAL A 572 30.40 -13.28 1.06
CA VAL A 572 30.33 -12.50 -0.20
C VAL A 572 31.19 -13.06 -1.33
N THR A 573 32.36 -13.63 -0.98
CA THR A 573 33.30 -14.24 -1.93
C THR A 573 32.78 -15.54 -2.56
N ASP A 574 31.93 -16.27 -1.86
CA ASP A 574 31.38 -17.55 -2.30
C ASP A 574 30.05 -17.41 -3.06
N CYS A 575 29.46 -16.21 -3.01
CA CYS A 575 28.22 -15.90 -3.68
C CYS A 575 28.37 -15.62 -5.19
N LYS A 576 29.59 -15.29 -5.61
CA LYS A 576 29.90 -14.98 -7.02
C LYS A 576 30.36 -16.19 -7.85
N LYS A 577 30.38 -17.36 -7.23
CA LYS A 577 30.66 -18.65 -7.84
C LYS A 577 29.36 -19.44 -8.02
#